data_99fd5da73569db1fb07b319ed61ebc6a
#
_entry.id   99fd5da73569db1fb07b319ed61ebc6a
#
_cell.length_a   1.000
_cell.length_b   1.000
_cell.length_c   1.000
_cell.angle_alpha   90.00
_cell.angle_beta   90.00
_cell.angle_gamma   90.00
#
_symmetry.space_group_name_H-M   'P 1'
#
loop_
_entity.id
_entity.type
_entity.pdbx_description
1 polymer ?
#
loop_
_entity_poly.entity_id
_entity_poly.type
_entity_poly.pdbx_seq_one_letter_code
_entity_poly.pdbx_strand_id
1 'polypeptide(L)'
;GLVAGGVVADMAGMARVGDVIAQRVVVEAGASWREVLAATLPRGLVPAVLPDHLDLSVGGTLAVGGIGAATARHGAVTDTVTALEGVTGAGEVARSAPGDELFDVVRAGLGQVAVTTRVELALVPAPVTVYRHLLVHRDVATLLADQRRLLGRLVEGRVLAVQGAVVADGDGWTPQLEVVTDRDDPAVLAGLAGVPSAVEPMPCLAWLDRFAPLERTLRATGLWAQPHPWLTTFLPDGAADELVAGELARLTASDLGPFGRVVLSPIPRAAVRTPMLRLPDDELCVQFNLVRFPASRADAAPMPEANRAVYDRVRTAGATLYPASAFAMTAGD
;
A
#
# COMPACT_ATOMS: atom_id res chain seq x y z
N GLY A 1 -12.90 -9.38 -8.27
CA GLY A 1 -13.03 -10.78 -7.91
C GLY A 1 -13.49 -11.67 -9.07
N LEU A 2 -13.15 -12.94 -9.00
CA LEU A 2 -13.63 -13.92 -9.99
C LEU A 2 -15.11 -14.23 -9.71
N VAL A 3 -15.92 -14.24 -10.78
CA VAL A 3 -17.34 -14.59 -10.72
C VAL A 3 -17.50 -15.99 -11.32
N ALA A 4 -18.22 -16.88 -10.63
CA ALA A 4 -18.47 -18.24 -11.14
C ALA A 4 -19.19 -18.16 -12.50
N GLY A 5 -18.65 -18.86 -13.50
CA GLY A 5 -19.15 -18.82 -14.88
C GLY A 5 -18.84 -17.52 -15.65
N GLY A 6 -18.07 -16.62 -15.09
CA GLY A 6 -17.63 -15.39 -15.74
C GLY A 6 -16.45 -15.58 -16.69
N VAL A 7 -16.10 -14.51 -17.42
CA VAL A 7 -14.96 -14.46 -18.33
C VAL A 7 -13.79 -13.80 -17.59
N VAL A 8 -12.60 -14.40 -17.69
CA VAL A 8 -11.34 -13.80 -17.19
C VAL A 8 -10.57 -13.25 -18.38
N ALA A 9 -10.30 -11.94 -18.38
CA ALA A 9 -9.42 -11.33 -19.35
C ALA A 9 -7.97 -11.39 -18.82
N ASP A 10 -7.12 -12.18 -19.46
CA ASP A 10 -5.68 -12.21 -19.16
C ASP A 10 -5.01 -11.02 -19.83
N MET A 11 -4.51 -10.10 -19.01
CA MET A 11 -3.85 -8.88 -19.47
C MET A 11 -2.33 -9.04 -19.65
N ALA A 12 -1.76 -10.22 -19.42
CA ALA A 12 -0.30 -10.45 -19.50
C ALA A 12 0.28 -10.15 -20.89
N GLY A 13 -0.54 -10.26 -21.96
CA GLY A 13 -0.15 -9.88 -23.32
C GLY A 13 -0.08 -8.37 -23.58
N MET A 14 -0.57 -7.52 -22.66
CA MET A 14 -0.55 -6.06 -22.72
C MET A 14 0.40 -5.51 -21.64
N ALA A 15 1.71 -5.77 -21.79
CA ALA A 15 2.72 -5.48 -20.76
C ALA A 15 3.81 -4.53 -21.24
N ARG A 16 3.60 -3.77 -22.32
CA ARG A 16 4.62 -2.86 -22.84
C ARG A 16 4.74 -1.63 -21.94
N VAL A 17 5.99 -1.26 -21.65
CA VAL A 17 6.39 0.02 -21.05
C VAL A 17 6.99 0.88 -22.14
N GLY A 18 6.42 2.06 -22.36
CA GLY A 18 6.88 3.01 -23.38
C GLY A 18 8.12 3.80 -22.95
N ASP A 19 8.53 4.72 -23.82
CA ASP A 19 9.64 5.62 -23.51
C ASP A 19 9.29 6.63 -22.42
N VAL A 20 10.30 6.98 -21.62
CA VAL A 20 10.19 8.04 -20.63
C VAL A 20 10.36 9.40 -21.31
N ILE A 21 9.32 10.22 -21.28
CA ILE A 21 9.29 11.56 -21.91
C ILE A 21 8.81 12.57 -20.85
N ALA A 22 9.57 13.62 -20.63
CA ALA A 22 9.21 14.74 -19.73
C ALA A 22 8.69 14.26 -18.35
N GLN A 23 9.39 13.31 -17.72
CA GLN A 23 9.03 12.71 -16.42
C GLN A 23 7.66 12.00 -16.44
N ARG A 24 7.29 11.42 -17.58
CA ARG A 24 6.10 10.59 -17.72
C ARG A 24 6.44 9.32 -18.49
N VAL A 25 5.66 8.29 -18.28
CA VAL A 25 5.74 7.03 -19.02
C VAL A 25 4.36 6.49 -19.31
N VAL A 26 4.12 6.05 -20.54
CA VAL A 26 2.89 5.33 -20.89
C VAL A 26 3.13 3.84 -20.72
N VAL A 27 2.23 3.19 -19.98
CA VAL A 27 2.37 1.78 -19.59
C VAL A 27 1.09 1.03 -19.95
N GLU A 28 1.22 -0.16 -20.50
CA GLU A 28 0.08 -1.07 -20.69
C GLU A 28 -0.29 -1.72 -19.34
N ALA A 29 -1.57 -1.95 -19.15
CA ALA A 29 -2.15 -2.31 -17.84
C ALA A 29 -1.66 -3.66 -17.27
N GLY A 30 -1.22 -4.58 -18.13
CA GLY A 30 -0.66 -5.87 -17.73
C GLY A 30 0.82 -5.82 -17.32
N ALA A 31 1.53 -4.71 -17.56
CA ALA A 31 2.90 -4.56 -17.10
C ALA A 31 2.98 -4.60 -15.57
N SER A 32 4.01 -5.22 -15.04
CA SER A 32 4.32 -5.20 -13.61
C SER A 32 5.02 -3.89 -13.21
N TRP A 33 4.94 -3.52 -11.94
CA TRP A 33 5.70 -2.39 -11.41
C TRP A 33 7.22 -2.62 -11.52
N ARG A 34 7.66 -3.86 -11.48
CA ARG A 34 9.06 -4.24 -11.72
C ARG A 34 9.53 -3.85 -13.12
N GLU A 35 8.71 -4.12 -14.16
CA GLU A 35 9.02 -3.73 -15.54
C GLU A 35 9.01 -2.22 -15.71
N VAL A 36 8.07 -1.51 -15.04
CA VAL A 36 8.05 -0.05 -15.03
C VAL A 36 9.35 0.50 -14.42
N LEU A 37 9.78 -0.01 -13.26
CA LEU A 37 11.05 0.40 -12.63
C LEU A 37 12.26 0.08 -13.51
N ALA A 38 12.29 -1.08 -14.17
CA ALA A 38 13.38 -1.44 -15.07
C ALA A 38 13.53 -0.44 -16.24
N ALA A 39 12.43 0.15 -16.70
CA ALA A 39 12.43 1.15 -17.77
C ALA A 39 12.75 2.58 -17.26
N THR A 40 12.31 2.94 -16.07
CA THR A 40 12.37 4.34 -15.57
C THR A 40 13.61 4.62 -14.73
N LEU A 41 14.05 3.67 -13.90
CA LEU A 41 15.18 3.86 -12.98
C LEU A 41 16.51 4.17 -13.68
N PRO A 42 16.87 3.56 -14.85
CA PRO A 42 18.06 3.94 -15.60
C PRO A 42 18.05 5.40 -16.09
N ARG A 43 16.89 6.05 -16.10
CA ARG A 43 16.71 7.49 -16.40
C ARG A 43 16.74 8.36 -15.13
N GLY A 44 17.02 7.80 -13.96
CA GLY A 44 16.99 8.48 -12.68
C GLY A 44 15.58 8.85 -12.21
N LEU A 45 14.55 8.13 -12.67
CA LEU A 45 13.15 8.42 -12.40
C LEU A 45 12.43 7.16 -11.88
N VAL A 46 11.43 7.36 -11.02
CA VAL A 46 10.56 6.29 -10.50
C VAL A 46 9.11 6.78 -10.41
N PRO A 47 8.09 5.90 -10.44
CA PRO A 47 6.75 6.26 -10.03
C PRO A 47 6.75 6.84 -8.61
N ALA A 48 5.98 7.91 -8.38
CA ALA A 48 5.97 8.59 -7.09
C ALA A 48 5.45 7.70 -5.94
N VAL A 49 4.56 6.75 -6.24
CA VAL A 49 4.05 5.76 -5.31
C VAL A 49 4.08 4.38 -5.96
N LEU A 50 4.50 3.40 -5.20
CA LEU A 50 4.55 2.00 -5.61
C LEU A 50 3.96 1.11 -4.52
N PRO A 51 3.27 0.02 -4.87
CA PRO A 51 2.93 -1.01 -3.89
C PRO A 51 4.20 -1.74 -3.45
N ASP A 52 4.18 -2.36 -2.27
CA ASP A 52 5.35 -3.07 -1.72
C ASP A 52 5.73 -4.33 -2.54
N HIS A 53 4.78 -4.92 -3.26
CA HIS A 53 5.00 -6.07 -4.14
C HIS A 53 5.06 -5.62 -5.60
N LEU A 54 6.26 -5.61 -6.18
CA LEU A 54 6.52 -5.05 -7.51
C LEU A 54 6.03 -5.94 -8.67
N ASP A 55 5.70 -7.20 -8.43
CA ASP A 55 5.19 -8.10 -9.47
C ASP A 55 3.67 -8.00 -9.66
N LEU A 56 3.01 -7.08 -8.93
CA LEU A 56 1.63 -6.70 -9.23
C LEU A 56 1.55 -5.94 -10.55
N SER A 57 0.48 -6.19 -11.31
CA SER A 57 0.22 -5.45 -12.55
C SER A 57 -0.23 -4.01 -12.27
N VAL A 58 0.12 -3.11 -13.16
CA VAL A 58 -0.30 -1.71 -13.11
C VAL A 58 -1.83 -1.60 -13.08
N GLY A 59 -2.53 -2.24 -14.02
CA GLY A 59 -3.98 -2.18 -14.11
C GLY A 59 -4.69 -2.74 -12.88
N GLY A 60 -4.21 -3.88 -12.33
CA GLY A 60 -4.75 -4.46 -11.12
C GLY A 60 -4.58 -3.55 -9.89
N THR A 61 -3.42 -2.89 -9.77
CA THR A 61 -3.17 -1.90 -8.71
C THR A 61 -4.11 -0.70 -8.84
N LEU A 62 -4.27 -0.15 -10.04
CA LEU A 62 -5.15 0.99 -10.29
C LEU A 62 -6.62 0.68 -10.03
N ALA A 63 -7.05 -0.55 -10.28
CA ALA A 63 -8.42 -0.97 -10.02
C ALA A 63 -8.81 -0.89 -8.53
N VAL A 64 -7.84 -0.99 -7.61
CA VAL A 64 -8.07 -0.92 -6.15
C VAL A 64 -7.51 0.35 -5.50
N GLY A 65 -6.89 1.25 -6.27
CA GLY A 65 -6.29 2.50 -5.79
C GLY A 65 -4.76 2.43 -5.69
N GLY A 66 -4.23 1.40 -5.08
CA GLY A 66 -2.80 1.23 -4.82
C GLY A 66 -2.28 2.15 -3.74
N ILE A 67 -1.76 1.59 -2.67
CA ILE A 67 -1.13 2.30 -1.55
C ILE A 67 0.26 1.73 -1.28
N GLY A 68 1.15 2.55 -0.76
CA GLY A 68 2.51 2.18 -0.42
C GLY A 68 3.15 3.18 0.54
N ALA A 69 4.40 2.99 0.88
CA ALA A 69 5.10 3.78 1.90
C ALA A 69 5.17 5.29 1.60
N ALA A 70 5.08 5.68 0.31
CA ALA A 70 5.09 7.09 -0.10
C ALA A 70 3.69 7.72 -0.23
N THR A 71 2.61 6.98 0.09
CA THR A 71 1.22 7.46 -0.03
C THR A 71 0.97 8.70 0.82
N ALA A 72 1.56 8.80 2.01
CA ALA A 72 1.42 9.98 2.86
C ALA A 72 1.88 11.28 2.18
N ARG A 73 2.81 11.19 1.22
CA ARG A 73 3.37 12.34 0.50
C ARG A 73 2.70 12.60 -0.85
N HIS A 74 2.36 11.55 -1.58
CA HIS A 74 2.00 11.64 -3.00
C HIS A 74 0.57 11.17 -3.31
N GLY A 75 -0.18 10.71 -2.31
CA GLY A 75 -1.49 10.09 -2.49
C GLY A 75 -1.40 8.61 -2.86
N ALA A 76 -2.48 8.04 -3.36
CA ALA A 76 -2.51 6.69 -3.86
C ALA A 76 -1.77 6.56 -5.22
N VAL A 77 -1.48 5.34 -5.66
CA VAL A 77 -0.91 5.10 -7.00
C VAL A 77 -1.79 5.73 -8.08
N THR A 78 -3.11 5.65 -7.93
CA THR A 78 -4.09 6.27 -8.83
C THR A 78 -4.00 7.79 -8.90
N ASP A 79 -3.46 8.46 -7.89
CA ASP A 79 -3.26 9.92 -7.88
C ASP A 79 -2.05 10.35 -8.72
N THR A 80 -1.20 9.41 -9.12
CA THR A 80 -0.02 9.64 -9.97
C THR A 80 -0.33 9.47 -11.46
N VAL A 81 -1.54 8.98 -11.81
CA VAL A 81 -2.01 8.81 -13.18
C VAL A 81 -2.38 10.17 -13.77
N THR A 82 -1.88 10.46 -14.96
CA THR A 82 -2.15 11.71 -15.68
C THR A 82 -3.07 11.53 -16.90
N ALA A 83 -3.20 10.30 -17.40
CA ALA A 83 -4.18 9.91 -18.41
C ALA A 83 -4.39 8.40 -18.37
N LEU A 84 -5.53 7.93 -18.83
CA LEU A 84 -5.81 6.50 -18.97
C LEU A 84 -6.58 6.23 -20.29
N GLU A 85 -6.45 4.98 -20.75
CA GLU A 85 -7.22 4.41 -21.84
C GLU A 85 -7.83 3.09 -21.33
N GLY A 86 -9.07 2.83 -21.66
CA GLY A 86 -9.75 1.61 -21.28
C GLY A 86 -10.85 1.23 -22.26
N VAL A 87 -11.35 0.01 -22.11
CA VAL A 87 -12.51 -0.49 -22.86
C VAL A 87 -13.71 -0.49 -21.93
N THR A 88 -14.75 0.23 -22.32
CA THR A 88 -16.01 0.33 -21.57
C THR A 88 -16.87 -0.94 -21.71
N GLY A 89 -17.94 -1.06 -20.92
CA GLY A 89 -18.90 -2.15 -21.02
C GLY A 89 -19.63 -2.22 -22.37
N ALA A 90 -19.63 -1.15 -23.18
CA ALA A 90 -20.13 -1.12 -24.54
C ALA A 90 -19.13 -1.63 -25.59
N GLY A 91 -17.91 -1.97 -25.19
CA GLY A 91 -16.84 -2.40 -26.08
C GLY A 91 -16.09 -1.23 -26.77
N GLU A 92 -16.33 -0.01 -26.34
CA GLU A 92 -15.70 1.18 -26.90
C GLU A 92 -14.39 1.49 -26.22
N VAL A 93 -13.36 1.84 -27.00
CA VAL A 93 -12.10 2.37 -26.47
C VAL A 93 -12.29 3.83 -26.10
N ALA A 94 -12.14 4.14 -24.82
CA ALA A 94 -12.25 5.50 -24.31
C ALA A 94 -10.92 5.95 -23.69
N ARG A 95 -10.61 7.24 -23.88
CA ARG A 95 -9.48 7.92 -23.24
C ARG A 95 -10.01 8.97 -22.30
N SER A 96 -9.37 9.14 -21.15
CA SER A 96 -9.78 10.13 -20.17
C SER A 96 -8.59 10.67 -19.37
N ALA A 97 -8.76 11.85 -18.81
CA ALA A 97 -7.76 12.60 -18.07
C ALA A 97 -8.43 13.32 -16.88
N PRO A 98 -7.65 13.95 -15.98
CA PRO A 98 -8.22 14.72 -14.87
C PRO A 98 -9.28 15.73 -15.32
N GLY A 99 -10.45 15.68 -14.69
CA GLY A 99 -11.62 16.48 -15.04
C GLY A 99 -12.70 15.71 -15.81
N ASP A 100 -12.40 14.52 -16.33
CA ASP A 100 -13.37 13.64 -16.96
C ASP A 100 -14.01 12.71 -15.91
N GLU A 101 -15.32 12.53 -15.94
CA GLU A 101 -16.03 11.61 -15.06
C GLU A 101 -15.51 10.18 -15.18
N LEU A 102 -15.25 9.71 -16.40
CA LEU A 102 -14.69 8.37 -16.65
C LEU A 102 -13.33 8.20 -15.96
N PHE A 103 -12.48 9.24 -15.95
CA PHE A 103 -11.20 9.21 -15.26
C PHE A 103 -11.36 9.00 -13.76
N ASP A 104 -12.36 9.62 -13.17
CA ASP A 104 -12.61 9.53 -11.73
C ASP A 104 -13.20 8.19 -11.32
N VAL A 105 -14.13 7.62 -12.09
CA VAL A 105 -14.82 6.37 -11.72
C VAL A 105 -14.04 5.10 -12.09
N VAL A 106 -13.07 5.17 -13.00
CA VAL A 106 -12.21 4.02 -13.37
C VAL A 106 -11.10 3.81 -12.33
N ARG A 107 -10.53 4.89 -11.79
CA ARG A 107 -9.48 4.84 -10.77
C ARG A 107 -10.06 4.36 -9.43
N ALA A 108 -9.55 3.25 -8.91
CA ALA A 108 -10.09 2.54 -7.74
C ALA A 108 -11.56 2.05 -7.89
N GLY A 109 -12.07 2.00 -9.13
CA GLY A 109 -13.45 1.60 -9.45
C GLY A 109 -13.64 0.08 -9.60
N LEU A 110 -12.67 -0.74 -9.17
CA LEU A 110 -12.72 -2.21 -9.16
C LEU A 110 -12.96 -2.85 -10.54
N GLY A 111 -12.68 -2.14 -11.62
CA GLY A 111 -12.94 -2.59 -12.98
C GLY A 111 -14.43 -2.63 -13.36
N GLN A 112 -15.31 -1.97 -12.60
CA GLN A 112 -16.76 -2.03 -12.78
C GLN A 112 -17.25 -1.23 -14.00
N VAL A 113 -16.51 -0.22 -14.40
CA VAL A 113 -16.92 0.73 -15.47
C VAL A 113 -16.17 0.46 -16.77
N ALA A 114 -14.87 0.19 -16.68
CA ALA A 114 -14.02 -0.11 -17.83
C ALA A 114 -12.87 -1.03 -17.45
N VAL A 115 -12.35 -1.77 -18.43
CA VAL A 115 -11.09 -2.48 -18.34
C VAL A 115 -9.98 -1.53 -18.78
N THR A 116 -9.13 -1.11 -17.85
CA THR A 116 -7.97 -0.27 -18.17
C THR A 116 -7.00 -1.00 -19.06
N THR A 117 -6.59 -0.39 -20.18
CA THR A 117 -5.64 -0.95 -21.13
C THR A 117 -4.29 -0.24 -21.10
N ARG A 118 -4.28 1.08 -20.91
CA ARG A 118 -3.07 1.90 -20.81
C ARG A 118 -3.24 3.02 -19.81
N VAL A 119 -2.13 3.42 -19.23
CA VAL A 119 -2.07 4.58 -18.33
C VAL A 119 -0.82 5.41 -18.62
N GLU A 120 -0.90 6.71 -18.42
CA GLU A 120 0.24 7.60 -18.33
C GLU A 120 0.51 7.87 -16.85
N LEU A 121 1.72 7.57 -16.40
CA LEU A 121 2.18 7.75 -15.03
C LEU A 121 3.13 8.93 -14.93
N ALA A 122 2.93 9.79 -13.94
CA ALA A 122 3.91 10.78 -13.52
C ALA A 122 5.07 10.11 -12.77
N LEU A 123 6.28 10.57 -13.06
CA LEU A 123 7.51 10.09 -12.45
C LEU A 123 8.16 11.20 -11.62
N VAL A 124 8.89 10.81 -10.60
CA VAL A 124 9.69 11.70 -9.74
C VAL A 124 11.16 11.29 -9.79
N PRO A 125 12.10 12.22 -9.49
CA PRO A 125 13.51 11.87 -9.37
C PRO A 125 13.74 10.76 -8.35
N ALA A 126 14.54 9.76 -8.74
CA ALA A 126 14.96 8.67 -7.87
C ALA A 126 16.27 9.04 -7.19
N PRO A 127 16.40 8.99 -5.87
CA PRO A 127 17.69 9.07 -5.21
C PRO A 127 18.54 7.84 -5.58
N VAL A 128 19.84 8.00 -5.68
CA VAL A 128 20.75 6.86 -5.91
C VAL A 128 20.78 5.97 -4.67
N THR A 129 20.89 6.59 -3.50
CA THR A 129 20.92 5.94 -2.19
C THR A 129 19.80 6.48 -1.34
N VAL A 130 19.17 5.62 -0.59
CA VAL A 130 18.25 6.00 0.50
C VAL A 130 18.83 5.54 1.83
N TYR A 131 18.45 6.23 2.89
CA TYR A 131 18.80 5.89 4.26
C TYR A 131 17.54 5.47 4.99
N ARG A 132 17.52 4.20 5.38
CA ARG A 132 16.44 3.57 6.10
C ARG A 132 16.74 3.65 7.60
N HIS A 133 16.05 4.50 8.31
CA HIS A 133 16.14 4.63 9.77
C HIS A 133 15.08 3.74 10.39
N LEU A 134 15.49 2.85 11.29
CA LEU A 134 14.61 1.98 12.07
C LEU A 134 14.57 2.46 13.52
N LEU A 135 13.37 2.66 14.05
CA LEU A 135 13.12 3.03 15.43
C LEU A 135 12.22 1.99 16.09
N VAL A 136 12.52 1.65 17.34
CA VAL A 136 11.69 0.77 18.16
C VAL A 136 10.93 1.62 19.18
N HIS A 137 9.65 1.36 19.33
CA HIS A 137 8.77 2.05 20.26
C HIS A 137 8.34 1.13 21.40
N ARG A 138 8.07 1.71 22.56
CA ARG A 138 7.57 0.98 23.74
C ARG A 138 6.14 0.49 23.58
N ASP A 139 5.33 1.24 22.80
CA ASP A 139 3.92 0.97 22.56
C ASP A 139 3.46 1.58 21.23
N VAL A 140 2.28 1.17 20.76
CA VAL A 140 1.72 1.62 19.49
C VAL A 140 1.28 3.09 19.53
N ALA A 141 0.87 3.63 20.67
CA ALA A 141 0.47 5.02 20.80
C ALA A 141 1.65 5.96 20.55
N THR A 142 2.84 5.64 21.09
CA THR A 142 4.06 6.40 20.81
C THR A 142 4.51 6.29 19.36
N LEU A 143 4.32 5.13 18.71
CA LEU A 143 4.59 4.95 17.28
C LEU A 143 3.66 5.85 16.44
N LEU A 144 2.36 5.84 16.68
CA LEU A 144 1.39 6.66 15.95
C LEU A 144 1.63 8.17 16.18
N ALA A 145 1.99 8.56 17.40
CA ALA A 145 2.36 9.95 17.70
C ALA A 145 3.59 10.40 16.90
N ASP A 146 4.61 9.56 16.76
CA ASP A 146 5.79 9.87 15.95
C ASP A 146 5.48 9.92 14.45
N GLN A 147 4.61 9.06 13.96
CA GLN A 147 4.11 9.14 12.58
C GLN A 147 3.43 10.49 12.30
N ARG A 148 2.57 10.97 13.21
CA ARG A 148 1.92 12.29 13.10
C ARG A 148 2.95 13.43 13.06
N ARG A 149 3.99 13.37 13.91
CA ARG A 149 5.09 14.37 13.92
C ARG A 149 5.89 14.40 12.62
N LEU A 150 6.03 13.27 11.95
CA LEU A 150 6.79 13.17 10.70
C LEU A 150 6.05 13.73 9.48
N LEU A 151 4.72 13.94 9.54
CA LEU A 151 3.95 14.43 8.39
C LEU A 151 4.46 15.77 7.86
N GLY A 152 4.81 16.71 8.74
CA GLY A 152 5.42 17.99 8.33
C GLY A 152 6.73 17.79 7.55
N ARG A 153 7.58 16.87 8.00
CA ARG A 153 8.86 16.53 7.36
C ARG A 153 8.71 15.84 6.01
N LEU A 154 7.63 15.08 5.82
CA LEU A 154 7.22 14.52 4.52
C LEU A 154 6.86 15.61 3.53
N VAL A 155 6.05 16.59 3.95
CA VAL A 155 5.63 17.73 3.11
C VAL A 155 6.84 18.60 2.72
N GLU A 156 7.78 18.83 3.66
CA GLU A 156 9.03 19.55 3.41
C GLU A 156 10.00 18.79 2.49
N GLY A 157 9.73 17.53 2.18
CA GLY A 157 10.58 16.69 1.34
C GLY A 157 11.84 16.16 2.03
N ARG A 158 11.97 16.34 3.36
CA ARG A 158 13.10 15.83 4.15
C ARG A 158 12.97 14.32 4.41
N VAL A 159 11.76 13.80 4.37
CA VAL A 159 11.42 12.39 4.50
C VAL A 159 10.73 11.93 3.22
N LEU A 160 11.12 10.79 2.69
CA LEU A 160 10.54 10.18 1.48
C LEU A 160 9.36 9.29 1.80
N ALA A 161 9.46 8.54 2.89
CA ALA A 161 8.44 7.58 3.30
C ALA A 161 8.46 7.35 4.81
N VAL A 162 7.30 7.01 5.35
CA VAL A 162 7.09 6.62 6.75
C VAL A 162 6.16 5.41 6.79
N GLN A 163 6.61 4.34 7.45
CA GLN A 163 5.79 3.15 7.64
C GLN A 163 6.02 2.56 9.03
N GLY A 164 4.95 2.29 9.76
CA GLY A 164 4.99 1.55 11.01
C GLY A 164 4.73 0.07 10.79
N ALA A 165 5.33 -0.76 11.60
CA ALA A 165 5.03 -2.19 11.69
C ALA A 165 4.96 -2.62 13.15
N VAL A 166 4.02 -3.49 13.47
CA VAL A 166 3.96 -4.15 14.77
C VAL A 166 4.22 -5.63 14.53
N VAL A 167 5.30 -6.13 15.07
CA VAL A 167 5.73 -7.52 14.90
C VAL A 167 5.61 -8.27 16.20
N ALA A 168 5.34 -9.58 16.13
CA ALA A 168 5.32 -10.42 17.31
C ALA A 168 6.72 -10.58 17.91
N ASP A 169 6.83 -10.52 19.24
CA ASP A 169 8.06 -10.70 19.99
C ASP A 169 7.74 -11.49 21.27
N GLY A 170 8.02 -12.79 21.24
CA GLY A 170 7.53 -13.69 22.26
C GLY A 170 6.00 -13.68 22.35
N ASP A 171 5.48 -13.44 23.55
CA ASP A 171 4.03 -13.30 23.79
C ASP A 171 3.52 -11.87 23.63
N GLY A 172 4.37 -10.93 23.18
CA GLY A 172 4.08 -9.51 23.05
C GLY A 172 4.21 -8.98 21.64
N TRP A 173 4.18 -7.64 21.55
CA TRP A 173 4.26 -6.89 20.31
C TRP A 173 5.38 -5.85 20.39
N THR A 174 6.20 -5.79 19.36
CA THR A 174 7.23 -4.75 19.21
C THR A 174 6.83 -3.79 18.08
N PRO A 175 6.40 -2.55 18.40
CA PRO A 175 6.15 -1.52 17.41
C PRO A 175 7.47 -0.96 16.87
N GLN A 176 7.57 -0.90 15.54
CA GLN A 176 8.74 -0.43 14.80
C GLN A 176 8.32 0.65 13.81
N LEU A 177 9.12 1.66 13.64
CA LEU A 177 8.93 2.74 12.67
C LEU A 177 10.09 2.76 11.69
N GLU A 178 9.76 2.71 10.41
CA GLU A 178 10.67 2.96 9.31
C GLU A 178 10.49 4.42 8.84
N VAL A 179 11.60 5.16 8.81
CA VAL A 179 11.69 6.51 8.23
C VAL A 179 12.75 6.48 7.14
N VAL A 180 12.40 6.91 5.94
CA VAL A 180 13.30 6.85 4.79
C VAL A 180 13.63 8.26 4.29
N THR A 181 14.91 8.52 4.07
CA THR A 181 15.44 9.81 3.60
C THR A 181 16.35 9.61 2.38
N ASP A 182 16.59 10.70 1.63
CA ASP A 182 17.52 10.69 0.48
C ASP A 182 18.98 11.02 0.88
N ARG A 183 19.21 11.33 2.16
CA ARG A 183 20.52 11.66 2.73
C ARG A 183 20.60 11.19 4.17
N ASP A 184 21.82 11.01 4.66
CA ASP A 184 22.07 10.74 6.08
C ASP A 184 21.83 12.02 6.90
N ASP A 185 20.61 12.19 7.38
CA ASP A 185 20.21 13.34 8.19
C ASP A 185 19.52 12.86 9.48
N PRO A 186 20.27 12.58 10.55
CA PRO A 186 19.68 12.15 11.81
C PRO A 186 18.79 13.23 12.45
N ALA A 187 18.90 14.50 12.04
CA ALA A 187 18.02 15.56 12.54
C ALA A 187 16.56 15.37 12.15
N VAL A 188 16.25 14.53 11.14
CA VAL A 188 14.86 14.15 10.82
C VAL A 188 14.22 13.31 11.92
N LEU A 189 14.99 12.74 12.83
CA LEU A 189 14.48 11.94 13.96
C LEU A 189 14.36 12.77 15.25
N ALA A 190 14.77 14.03 15.25
CA ALA A 190 14.76 14.87 16.46
C ALA A 190 13.35 15.00 17.04
N GLY A 191 13.22 14.81 18.36
CA GLY A 191 11.94 14.90 19.08
C GLY A 191 11.00 13.72 18.89
N LEU A 192 11.41 12.64 18.20
CA LEU A 192 10.69 11.39 18.18
C LEU A 192 10.89 10.61 19.49
N ALA A 193 9.89 9.84 19.89
CA ALA A 193 9.94 9.01 21.10
C ALA A 193 10.58 7.64 20.83
N GLY A 194 10.58 7.19 19.57
CA GLY A 194 11.20 5.93 19.16
C GLY A 194 12.72 5.93 19.37
N VAL A 195 13.25 4.80 19.82
CA VAL A 195 14.68 4.59 20.00
C VAL A 195 15.28 4.12 18.67
N PRO A 196 16.24 4.85 18.07
CA PRO A 196 16.92 4.39 16.87
C PRO A 196 17.62 3.05 17.11
N SER A 197 17.35 2.06 16.26
CA SER A 197 17.93 0.73 16.34
C SER A 197 18.91 0.44 15.20
N ALA A 198 18.69 1.04 14.02
CA ALA A 198 19.57 0.91 12.87
C ALA A 198 19.42 2.10 11.91
N VAL A 199 20.49 2.38 11.16
CA VAL A 199 20.48 3.21 9.95
C VAL A 199 21.14 2.41 8.84
N GLU A 200 20.39 2.14 7.77
CA GLU A 200 20.82 1.29 6.68
C GLU A 200 20.86 2.10 5.38
N PRO A 201 22.04 2.52 4.90
CA PRO A 201 22.17 3.05 3.56
C PRO A 201 21.99 1.91 2.54
N MET A 202 21.16 2.12 1.52
CA MET A 202 20.95 1.14 0.48
C MET A 202 20.59 1.78 -0.86
N PRO A 203 20.85 1.10 -2.00
CA PRO A 203 20.36 1.56 -3.29
C PRO A 203 18.83 1.76 -3.28
N CYS A 204 18.34 2.80 -3.94
CA CYS A 204 16.91 3.09 -4.03
C CYS A 204 16.10 1.86 -4.50
N LEU A 205 16.58 1.15 -5.53
CA LEU A 205 15.94 -0.07 -6.01
C LEU A 205 15.83 -1.15 -4.92
N ALA A 206 16.85 -1.32 -4.08
CA ALA A 206 16.82 -2.33 -3.01
C ALA A 206 15.75 -2.01 -1.96
N TRP A 207 15.53 -0.71 -1.67
CA TRP A 207 14.44 -0.29 -0.80
C TRP A 207 13.07 -0.44 -1.46
N LEU A 208 12.93 -0.05 -2.72
CA LEU A 208 11.67 -0.20 -3.46
C LEU A 208 11.26 -1.67 -3.60
N ASP A 209 12.24 -2.58 -3.76
CA ASP A 209 12.05 -4.04 -3.88
C ASP A 209 12.26 -4.79 -2.54
N ARG A 210 12.03 -4.09 -1.41
CA ARG A 210 12.29 -4.61 -0.06
C ARG A 210 11.43 -5.83 0.33
N PHE A 211 10.34 -6.08 -0.42
CA PHE A 211 9.52 -7.28 -0.22
C PHE A 211 10.13 -8.54 -0.86
N ALA A 212 10.95 -8.41 -1.90
CA ALA A 212 11.50 -9.55 -2.64
C ALA A 212 12.32 -10.54 -1.79
N PRO A 213 13.14 -10.14 -0.79
CA PRO A 213 13.79 -11.10 0.09
C PRO A 213 12.80 -11.97 0.88
N LEU A 214 11.74 -11.38 1.41
CA LEU A 214 10.68 -12.12 2.10
C LEU A 214 9.94 -13.05 1.13
N GLU A 215 9.58 -12.57 -0.05
CA GLU A 215 8.92 -13.38 -1.07
C GLU A 215 9.78 -14.61 -1.45
N ARG A 216 11.09 -14.45 -1.66
CA ARG A 216 11.99 -15.58 -1.90
C ARG A 216 11.95 -16.61 -0.78
N THR A 217 11.95 -16.16 0.47
CA THR A 217 11.83 -17.04 1.66
C THR A 217 10.49 -17.78 1.65
N LEU A 218 9.39 -17.06 1.41
CA LEU A 218 8.05 -17.66 1.35
C LEU A 218 7.91 -18.68 0.22
N ARG A 219 8.52 -18.42 -0.94
CA ARG A 219 8.57 -19.38 -2.06
C ARG A 219 9.41 -20.61 -1.71
N ALA A 220 10.59 -20.41 -1.13
CA ALA A 220 11.49 -21.51 -0.74
C ALA A 220 10.89 -22.41 0.35
N THR A 221 10.05 -21.86 1.22
CA THR A 221 9.36 -22.61 2.30
C THR A 221 7.99 -23.14 1.89
N GLY A 222 7.50 -22.84 0.66
CA GLY A 222 6.17 -23.22 0.19
C GLY A 222 5.02 -22.37 0.74
N LEU A 223 5.31 -21.42 1.60
CA LEU A 223 4.29 -20.54 2.21
C LEU A 223 3.67 -19.58 1.20
N TRP A 224 4.39 -19.24 0.11
CA TRP A 224 3.83 -18.40 -0.96
C TRP A 224 2.62 -19.02 -1.66
N ALA A 225 2.52 -20.34 -1.68
CA ALA A 225 1.39 -21.05 -2.27
C ALA A 225 0.17 -21.18 -1.33
N GLN A 226 0.30 -20.75 -0.08
CA GLN A 226 -0.82 -20.73 0.86
C GLN A 226 -1.73 -19.50 0.60
N PRO A 227 -2.98 -19.50 1.07
CA PRO A 227 -3.83 -18.31 1.03
C PRO A 227 -3.18 -17.15 1.83
N HIS A 228 -3.38 -15.92 1.35
CA HIS A 228 -2.93 -14.70 2.03
C HIS A 228 -4.15 -13.85 2.43
N PRO A 229 -4.85 -14.18 3.49
CA PRO A 229 -6.07 -13.49 3.90
C PRO A 229 -5.76 -12.16 4.61
N TRP A 230 -5.23 -11.19 3.88
CA TRP A 230 -4.92 -9.88 4.41
C TRP A 230 -6.19 -9.04 4.60
N LEU A 231 -6.16 -8.16 5.58
CA LEU A 231 -7.19 -7.15 5.81
C LEU A 231 -6.54 -5.78 5.88
N THR A 232 -6.99 -4.85 5.05
CA THR A 232 -6.57 -3.45 5.12
C THR A 232 -7.79 -2.56 5.34
N THR A 233 -7.74 -1.71 6.36
CA THR A 233 -8.73 -0.68 6.65
C THR A 233 -8.05 0.67 6.85
N PHE A 234 -8.81 1.74 6.68
CA PHE A 234 -8.39 3.09 7.02
C PHE A 234 -9.17 3.53 8.26
N LEU A 235 -8.46 3.78 9.33
CA LEU A 235 -9.03 4.21 10.61
C LEU A 235 -9.09 5.74 10.67
N PRO A 236 -10.15 6.35 11.21
CA PRO A 236 -10.15 7.76 11.52
C PRO A 236 -9.08 8.05 12.59
N ASP A 237 -8.31 9.14 12.43
CA ASP A 237 -7.18 9.45 13.31
C ASP A 237 -7.60 9.62 14.77
N GLY A 238 -8.76 10.23 14.99
CA GLY A 238 -9.29 10.46 16.34
C GLY A 238 -9.57 9.18 17.15
N ALA A 239 -9.74 8.02 16.48
CA ALA A 239 -10.00 6.74 17.13
C ALA A 239 -8.84 5.72 16.93
N ALA A 240 -7.82 6.06 16.13
CA ALA A 240 -6.81 5.10 15.69
C ALA A 240 -6.02 4.49 16.86
N ASP A 241 -5.62 5.29 17.85
CA ASP A 241 -4.81 4.81 18.98
C ASP A 241 -5.56 3.73 19.78
N GLU A 242 -6.84 3.97 20.10
CA GLU A 242 -7.69 3.04 20.84
C GLU A 242 -8.00 1.78 20.00
N LEU A 243 -8.37 1.97 18.74
CA LEU A 243 -8.72 0.87 17.85
C LEU A 243 -7.53 -0.07 17.63
N VAL A 244 -6.35 0.47 17.32
CA VAL A 244 -5.15 -0.34 17.10
C VAL A 244 -4.74 -1.07 18.37
N ALA A 245 -4.71 -0.39 19.52
CA ALA A 245 -4.39 -1.04 20.80
C ALA A 245 -5.41 -2.13 21.15
N GLY A 246 -6.70 -1.88 20.94
CA GLY A 246 -7.77 -2.83 21.17
C GLY A 246 -7.70 -4.07 20.29
N GLU A 247 -7.34 -3.92 19.00
CA GLU A 247 -7.17 -5.07 18.11
C GLU A 247 -5.88 -5.84 18.44
N LEU A 248 -4.77 -5.16 18.75
CA LEU A 248 -3.53 -5.84 19.18
C LEU A 248 -3.70 -6.66 20.48
N ALA A 249 -4.54 -6.18 21.39
CA ALA A 249 -4.86 -6.93 22.62
C ALA A 249 -5.67 -8.21 22.36
N ARG A 250 -6.31 -8.34 21.20
CA ARG A 250 -7.07 -9.54 20.78
C ARG A 250 -6.28 -10.48 19.89
N LEU A 251 -5.25 -9.96 19.21
CA LEU A 251 -4.42 -10.73 18.30
C LEU A 251 -3.32 -11.48 19.03
N THR A 252 -2.98 -12.64 18.52
CA THR A 252 -1.81 -13.43 18.88
C THR A 252 -0.88 -13.55 17.66
N ALA A 253 0.38 -13.95 17.89
CA ALA A 253 1.32 -14.22 16.81
C ALA A 253 0.78 -15.23 15.78
N SER A 254 0.05 -16.26 16.25
CA SER A 254 -0.54 -17.28 15.38
C SER A 254 -1.64 -16.74 14.45
N ASP A 255 -2.33 -15.68 14.84
CA ASP A 255 -3.34 -15.04 13.98
C ASP A 255 -2.72 -14.37 12.75
N LEU A 256 -1.44 -14.04 12.81
CA LEU A 256 -0.72 -13.44 11.69
C LEU A 256 0.16 -14.46 10.95
N GLY A 257 0.57 -15.52 11.62
CA GLY A 257 1.51 -16.53 11.10
C GLY A 257 2.98 -16.08 11.17
N PRO A 258 3.92 -16.96 10.78
CA PRO A 258 5.35 -16.82 11.10
C PRO A 258 6.04 -15.58 10.53
N PHE A 259 5.50 -14.96 9.46
CA PHE A 259 6.03 -13.76 8.84
C PHE A 259 5.03 -12.60 8.88
N GLY A 260 3.92 -12.79 9.60
CA GLY A 260 2.85 -11.81 9.69
C GLY A 260 3.22 -10.60 10.54
N ARG A 261 2.53 -9.50 10.25
CA ARG A 261 2.71 -8.23 10.98
C ARG A 261 1.47 -7.36 10.83
N VAL A 262 1.34 -6.38 11.70
CA VAL A 262 0.40 -5.28 11.50
C VAL A 262 1.17 -4.12 10.91
N VAL A 263 0.73 -3.59 9.76
CA VAL A 263 1.32 -2.41 9.13
C VAL A 263 0.45 -1.19 9.43
N LEU A 264 1.09 -0.11 9.85
CA LEU A 264 0.47 1.18 10.19
C LEU A 264 1.11 2.28 9.38
N SER A 265 0.32 3.05 8.62
CA SER A 265 0.84 4.18 7.86
C SER A 265 -0.10 5.38 7.96
N PRO A 266 0.41 6.59 8.22
CA PRO A 266 -0.42 7.78 8.24
C PRO A 266 -0.76 8.18 6.80
N ILE A 267 -2.01 8.54 6.54
CA ILE A 267 -2.47 9.01 5.23
C ILE A 267 -3.22 10.32 5.41
N PRO A 268 -2.61 11.47 5.10
CA PRO A 268 -3.33 12.74 5.05
C PRO A 268 -4.45 12.67 4.01
N ARG A 269 -5.67 12.97 4.41
CA ARG A 269 -6.85 12.91 3.52
C ARG A 269 -6.65 13.74 2.25
N ALA A 270 -6.04 14.92 2.40
CA ALA A 270 -5.77 15.84 1.29
C ALA A 270 -4.75 15.29 0.27
N ALA A 271 -3.94 14.29 0.63
CA ALA A 271 -3.00 13.66 -0.30
C ALA A 271 -3.72 12.75 -1.31
N VAL A 272 -4.85 12.13 -0.92
CA VAL A 272 -5.61 11.21 -1.77
C VAL A 272 -6.75 11.96 -2.47
N ARG A 273 -6.67 12.03 -3.79
CA ARG A 273 -7.61 12.76 -4.67
C ARG A 273 -8.48 11.84 -5.52
N THR A 274 -8.26 10.52 -5.44
CA THR A 274 -9.03 9.51 -6.16
C THR A 274 -10.40 9.33 -5.51
N PRO A 275 -11.51 9.72 -6.17
CA PRO A 275 -12.83 9.78 -5.51
C PRO A 275 -13.35 8.41 -5.08
N MET A 276 -13.02 7.35 -5.84
CA MET A 276 -13.50 5.98 -5.55
C MET A 276 -12.70 5.29 -4.43
N LEU A 277 -11.54 5.84 -4.01
CA LEU A 277 -10.81 5.33 -2.85
C LEU A 277 -11.37 5.97 -1.57
N ARG A 278 -12.25 5.24 -0.90
CA ARG A 278 -12.97 5.72 0.28
C ARG A 278 -12.04 5.78 1.50
N LEU A 279 -11.89 6.96 2.06
CA LEU A 279 -11.20 7.22 3.32
C LEU A 279 -12.19 7.77 4.35
N PRO A 280 -11.93 7.63 5.67
CA PRO A 280 -12.64 8.39 6.71
C PRO A 280 -12.62 9.89 6.44
N ASP A 281 -13.56 10.61 7.04
CA ASP A 281 -13.70 12.07 6.84
C ASP A 281 -12.67 12.91 7.62
N ASP A 282 -11.91 12.30 8.52
CA ASP A 282 -10.84 12.94 9.28
C ASP A 282 -9.76 13.52 8.34
N GLU A 283 -9.08 14.59 8.75
CA GLU A 283 -7.95 15.18 8.01
C GLU A 283 -6.78 14.22 7.85
N LEU A 284 -6.63 13.30 8.79
CA LEU A 284 -5.64 12.22 8.79
C LEU A 284 -6.36 10.89 9.01
N CYS A 285 -5.95 9.88 8.27
CA CYS A 285 -6.35 8.50 8.45
C CYS A 285 -5.13 7.64 8.76
N VAL A 286 -5.32 6.54 9.47
CA VAL A 286 -4.28 5.55 9.69
C VAL A 286 -4.65 4.28 8.92
N GLN A 287 -3.80 3.90 7.95
CA GLN A 287 -3.88 2.57 7.37
C GLN A 287 -3.58 1.54 8.45
N PHE A 288 -4.48 0.61 8.65
CA PHE A 288 -4.32 -0.56 9.52
C PHE A 288 -4.43 -1.81 8.67
N ASN A 289 -3.32 -2.51 8.53
CA ASN A 289 -3.23 -3.67 7.65
C ASN A 289 -2.74 -4.90 8.43
N LEU A 290 -3.57 -5.93 8.51
CA LEU A 290 -3.22 -7.26 8.99
C LEU A 290 -2.61 -8.07 7.83
N VAL A 291 -1.29 -8.14 7.80
CA VAL A 291 -0.53 -8.93 6.83
C VAL A 291 -0.35 -10.33 7.40
N ARG A 292 -1.10 -11.30 6.86
CA ARG A 292 -1.15 -12.68 7.36
C ARG A 292 -0.43 -13.64 6.43
N PHE A 293 0.41 -14.50 7.02
CA PHE A 293 1.10 -15.59 6.32
C PHE A 293 0.85 -16.91 7.07
N PRO A 294 -0.35 -17.51 6.95
CA PRO A 294 -0.66 -18.77 7.62
C PRO A 294 0.28 -19.89 7.17
N ALA A 295 0.65 -20.78 8.09
CA ALA A 295 1.54 -21.88 7.81
C ALA A 295 0.88 -22.98 6.94
N SER A 296 -0.46 -23.05 6.94
CA SER A 296 -1.24 -24.02 6.17
C SER A 296 -2.59 -23.46 5.72
N ARG A 297 -3.27 -24.20 4.84
CA ARG A 297 -4.66 -23.90 4.47
C ARG A 297 -5.63 -24.05 5.65
N ALA A 298 -5.34 -24.95 6.57
CA ALA A 298 -6.16 -25.13 7.78
C ALA A 298 -6.08 -23.89 8.68
N ASP A 299 -4.87 -23.33 8.85
CA ASP A 299 -4.67 -22.10 9.63
C ASP A 299 -5.30 -20.88 8.91
N ALA A 300 -5.29 -20.87 7.58
CA ALA A 300 -5.91 -19.80 6.79
C ALA A 300 -7.43 -19.80 6.85
N ALA A 301 -8.06 -20.96 7.03
CA ALA A 301 -9.51 -21.13 6.89
C ALA A 301 -10.37 -20.21 7.80
N PRO A 302 -10.05 -20.00 9.09
CA PRO A 302 -10.82 -19.11 9.96
C PRO A 302 -10.51 -17.62 9.76
N MET A 303 -9.40 -17.25 9.07
CA MET A 303 -8.93 -15.88 9.00
C MET A 303 -9.86 -14.91 8.26
N PRO A 304 -10.59 -15.30 7.19
CA PRO A 304 -11.58 -14.40 6.57
C PRO A 304 -12.72 -14.01 7.51
N GLU A 305 -13.20 -14.93 8.35
CA GLU A 305 -14.21 -14.62 9.36
C GLU A 305 -13.64 -13.73 10.49
N ALA A 306 -12.41 -14.01 10.93
CA ALA A 306 -11.70 -13.15 11.86
C ALA A 306 -11.50 -11.73 11.30
N ASN A 307 -11.16 -11.60 10.01
CA ASN A 307 -11.07 -10.31 9.32
C ASN A 307 -12.42 -9.58 9.31
N ARG A 308 -13.50 -10.30 9.06
CA ARG A 308 -14.86 -9.74 9.12
C ARG A 308 -15.16 -9.16 10.49
N ALA A 309 -14.86 -9.91 11.55
CA ALA A 309 -15.07 -9.46 12.92
C ALA A 309 -14.22 -8.22 13.27
N VAL A 310 -12.97 -8.13 12.79
CA VAL A 310 -12.14 -6.93 12.93
C VAL A 310 -12.81 -5.75 12.22
N TYR A 311 -13.18 -5.91 10.94
CA TYR A 311 -13.81 -4.85 10.17
C TYR A 311 -15.11 -4.35 10.80
N ASP A 312 -15.97 -5.24 11.27
CA ASP A 312 -17.23 -4.88 11.92
C ASP A 312 -17.01 -4.04 13.18
N ARG A 313 -15.93 -4.29 13.93
CA ARG A 313 -15.59 -3.48 15.11
C ARG A 313 -15.08 -2.09 14.70
N VAL A 314 -14.10 -2.01 13.78
CA VAL A 314 -13.51 -0.71 13.43
C VAL A 314 -14.46 0.16 12.61
N ARG A 315 -15.36 -0.45 11.81
CA ARG A 315 -16.38 0.25 11.03
C ARG A 315 -17.32 1.07 11.90
N THR A 316 -17.65 0.62 13.11
CA THR A 316 -18.51 1.36 14.04
C THR A 316 -17.93 2.71 14.47
N ALA A 317 -16.61 2.85 14.40
CA ALA A 317 -15.90 4.10 14.66
C ALA A 317 -15.62 4.92 13.38
N GLY A 318 -16.23 4.57 12.24
CA GLY A 318 -16.07 5.31 10.98
C GLY A 318 -14.93 4.83 10.09
N ALA A 319 -14.29 3.69 10.39
CA ALA A 319 -13.28 3.13 9.50
C ALA A 319 -13.86 2.70 8.16
N THR A 320 -13.06 2.83 7.10
CA THR A 320 -13.41 2.38 5.75
C THR A 320 -12.55 1.20 5.32
N LEU A 321 -13.05 0.43 4.35
CA LEU A 321 -12.39 -0.77 3.84
C LEU A 321 -11.52 -0.44 2.63
N TYR A 322 -10.32 -1.00 2.59
CA TYR A 322 -9.55 -1.10 1.35
C TYR A 322 -10.00 -2.33 0.55
N PRO A 323 -10.38 -2.18 -0.74
CA PRO A 323 -11.09 -3.24 -1.48
C PRO A 323 -10.30 -4.54 -1.71
N ALA A 324 -8.98 -4.52 -1.54
CA ALA A 324 -8.14 -5.72 -1.69
C ALA A 324 -8.11 -6.62 -0.43
N SER A 325 -9.09 -6.48 0.46
CA SER A 325 -9.19 -7.23 1.71
C SER A 325 -9.86 -8.59 1.53
N ALA A 326 -9.44 -9.58 2.31
CA ALA A 326 -9.92 -10.96 2.22
C ALA A 326 -10.95 -11.28 3.31
N PHE A 327 -12.22 -11.04 3.02
CA PHE A 327 -13.38 -11.56 3.76
C PHE A 327 -14.65 -11.51 2.88
N ALA A 328 -15.71 -12.18 3.32
CA ALA A 328 -16.99 -12.14 2.61
C ALA A 328 -17.62 -10.74 2.73
N MET A 329 -17.71 -10.03 1.61
CA MET A 329 -18.36 -8.72 1.53
C MET A 329 -19.88 -8.89 1.40
N THR A 330 -20.62 -7.95 1.94
CA THR A 330 -22.07 -7.81 1.79
C THR A 330 -22.39 -6.55 0.99
N ALA A 331 -23.64 -6.41 0.53
CA ALA A 331 -24.09 -5.21 -0.19
C ALA A 331 -24.03 -3.92 0.67
N GLY A 332 -23.85 -4.04 1.98
CA GLY A 332 -23.70 -2.91 2.91
C GLY A 332 -22.26 -2.49 3.22
N ASP A 333 -21.29 -3.17 2.64
CA ASP A 333 -19.86 -2.87 2.78
C ASP A 333 -19.39 -1.98 1.64
#